data_324db624cd3276a0994b4f2f66a28f2b
#
_entry.id   324db624cd3276a0994b4f2f66a28f2b
#
_cell.length_a   1.000
_cell.length_b   1.000
_cell.length_c   1.000
_cell.angle_alpha   90.00
_cell.angle_beta   90.00
_cell.angle_gamma   90.00
#
_symmetry.space_group_name_H-M   'P 1'
#
loop_
_entity.id
_entity.type
_entity.pdbx_description
1 polymer ?
#
loop_
_entity_poly.entity_id
_entity_poly.type
_entity_poly.pdbx_seq_one_letter_code
_entity_poly.pdbx_strand_id
1 'polypeptide(L)'
;DPIPSRGLGDVYKRQNMKVERQSIVALLGGNGTGKSTILRAASGLIRSWKGTIEFNGEQIQNLPAHEIVGRGLVQVTQGKDVFPAMSVTENLKLGGFILKSKQQLSDNLEKVYNYFPRLNERKDQLAATLSGGELQMLCIGRGLMSNPKMIMLDEPSAALAPQIVLDIFKNINRIRQDGLTVLVVEQNVRMALLLADYGYVIKDGVINVEGDSKKLMYDESVKESYLGGTKANV
;
A
#
# COMPACT_ATOMS: atom_id res chain seq x y z
N ASP A 1 -13.07 9.51 32.26
CA ASP A 1 -14.03 10.26 31.43
C ASP A 1 -13.46 10.45 30.04
N PRO A 2 -14.20 10.11 28.98
CA PRO A 2 -13.75 10.31 27.63
C PRO A 2 -13.82 11.80 27.29
N ILE A 3 -12.73 12.33 26.72
CA ILE A 3 -12.64 13.71 26.24
C ILE A 3 -13.70 13.89 25.15
N PRO A 4 -14.62 14.86 25.25
CA PRO A 4 -15.60 15.10 24.23
C PRO A 4 -14.91 15.63 22.97
N SER A 5 -15.00 14.89 21.88
CA SER A 5 -14.63 15.36 20.56
C SER A 5 -15.49 16.58 20.21
N ARG A 6 -14.85 17.74 20.05
CA ARG A 6 -15.50 18.98 19.56
C ARG A 6 -16.19 18.66 18.24
N GLY A 7 -17.49 18.90 18.21
CA GLY A 7 -18.32 18.69 17.05
C GLY A 7 -17.85 19.48 15.85
N LEU A 8 -17.37 18.76 14.85
CA LEU A 8 -17.34 19.19 13.47
C LEU A 8 -18.67 18.74 12.88
N GLY A 9 -19.51 19.71 12.56
CA GLY A 9 -20.79 19.48 11.88
C GLY A 9 -20.54 18.75 10.56
N ASP A 10 -20.96 17.51 10.54
CA ASP A 10 -20.66 16.55 9.51
C ASP A 10 -21.48 16.80 8.25
N VAL A 11 -20.88 17.47 7.29
CA VAL A 11 -21.22 17.23 5.89
C VAL A 11 -20.32 16.09 5.41
N TYR A 12 -20.64 14.84 5.78
CA TYR A 12 -20.01 13.68 5.15
C TYR A 12 -20.44 13.65 3.69
N LYS A 13 -19.61 14.19 2.83
CA LYS A 13 -19.75 13.96 1.39
C LYS A 13 -19.52 12.48 1.19
N ARG A 14 -20.55 11.75 0.71
CA ARG A 14 -20.43 10.35 0.30
C ARG A 14 -19.32 10.27 -0.74
N GLN A 15 -18.28 9.52 -0.45
CA GLN A 15 -17.15 9.33 -1.34
C GLN A 15 -17.03 7.85 -1.64
N ASN A 16 -16.79 7.55 -2.89
CA ASN A 16 -16.58 6.20 -3.35
C ASN A 16 -15.18 6.12 -3.93
N MET A 17 -14.42 5.12 -3.52
CA MET A 17 -13.14 4.79 -4.11
C MET A 17 -13.24 3.39 -4.72
N LYS A 18 -12.77 3.23 -5.94
CA LYS A 18 -12.75 1.96 -6.65
C LYS A 18 -11.32 1.61 -7.04
N VAL A 19 -10.95 0.35 -6.86
CA VAL A 19 -9.67 -0.20 -7.29
C VAL A 19 -9.98 -1.30 -8.30
N GLU A 20 -9.63 -1.06 -9.55
CA GLU A 20 -9.84 -2.03 -10.62
C GLU A 20 -8.86 -3.20 -10.49
N ARG A 21 -9.29 -4.40 -10.92
CA ARG A 21 -8.42 -5.57 -10.90
C ARG A 21 -7.21 -5.37 -11.81
N GLN A 22 -6.06 -5.91 -11.39
CA GLN A 22 -4.81 -5.87 -12.15
C GLN A 22 -4.34 -4.45 -12.51
N SER A 23 -4.74 -3.46 -11.69
CA SER A 23 -4.30 -2.08 -11.81
C SER A 23 -3.46 -1.66 -10.61
N ILE A 24 -2.73 -0.58 -10.79
CA ILE A 24 -2.11 0.17 -9.70
C ILE A 24 -2.94 1.43 -9.50
N VAL A 25 -3.55 1.57 -8.34
CA VAL A 25 -4.29 2.77 -7.94
C VAL A 25 -3.50 3.51 -6.87
N ALA A 26 -3.35 4.82 -7.03
CA ALA A 26 -2.69 5.67 -6.05
C ALA A 26 -3.70 6.44 -5.20
N LEU A 27 -3.51 6.42 -3.87
CA LEU A 27 -4.21 7.26 -2.92
C LEU A 27 -3.24 8.29 -2.36
N LEU A 28 -3.44 9.55 -2.72
CA LEU A 28 -2.48 10.63 -2.60
C LEU A 28 -2.98 11.69 -1.62
N GLY A 29 -2.07 12.36 -0.93
CA GLY A 29 -2.41 13.47 -0.04
C GLY A 29 -1.34 13.71 1.01
N GLY A 30 -1.44 14.84 1.71
CA GLY A 30 -0.54 15.20 2.80
C GLY A 30 -0.67 14.29 4.03
N ASN A 31 0.19 14.53 5.03
CA ASN A 31 0.10 13.83 6.30
C ASN A 31 -1.21 14.19 7.03
N GLY A 32 -1.80 13.20 7.71
CA GLY A 32 -3.03 13.40 8.48
C GLY A 32 -4.33 13.49 7.67
N THR A 33 -4.29 13.34 6.34
CA THR A 33 -5.50 13.39 5.49
C THR A 33 -6.37 12.13 5.54
N GLY A 34 -5.98 11.11 6.32
CA GLY A 34 -6.79 9.89 6.51
C GLY A 34 -6.41 8.71 5.63
N LYS A 35 -5.37 8.79 4.79
CA LYS A 35 -4.93 7.70 3.89
C LYS A 35 -4.72 6.36 4.61
N SER A 36 -3.86 6.33 5.62
CA SER A 36 -3.58 5.11 6.41
C SER A 36 -4.81 4.62 7.18
N THR A 37 -5.72 5.53 7.55
CA THR A 37 -6.99 5.17 8.19
C THR A 37 -7.88 4.37 7.25
N ILE A 38 -7.94 4.76 5.97
CA ILE A 38 -8.68 4.01 4.94
C ILE A 38 -8.09 2.61 4.78
N LEU A 39 -6.77 2.48 4.71
CA LEU A 39 -6.12 1.16 4.63
C LEU A 39 -6.41 0.29 5.84
N ARG A 40 -6.33 0.87 7.05
CA ARG A 40 -6.64 0.16 8.30
C ARG A 40 -8.10 -0.28 8.39
N ALA A 41 -9.02 0.52 7.86
CA ALA A 41 -10.43 0.14 7.77
C ALA A 41 -10.62 -1.01 6.78
N ALA A 42 -9.99 -0.95 5.60
CA ALA A 42 -10.06 -1.98 4.58
C ALA A 42 -9.41 -3.31 5.03
N SER A 43 -8.37 -3.25 5.86
CA SER A 43 -7.71 -4.45 6.42
C SER A 43 -8.33 -4.99 7.71
N GLY A 44 -9.41 -4.36 8.22
CA GLY A 44 -10.10 -4.79 9.44
C GLY A 44 -9.34 -4.49 10.74
N LEU A 45 -8.31 -3.63 10.69
CA LEU A 45 -7.56 -3.19 11.88
C LEU A 45 -8.33 -2.14 12.69
N ILE A 46 -9.23 -1.41 12.04
CA ILE A 46 -10.19 -0.50 12.69
C ILE A 46 -11.58 -0.75 12.11
N ARG A 47 -12.60 -0.53 12.93
CA ARG A 47 -14.00 -0.63 12.47
C ARG A 47 -14.40 0.62 11.72
N SER A 48 -15.03 0.44 10.56
CA SER A 48 -15.74 1.52 9.86
C SER A 48 -17.03 1.86 10.62
N TRP A 49 -17.25 3.16 10.88
CA TRP A 49 -18.46 3.60 11.58
C TRP A 49 -19.65 3.73 10.63
N LYS A 50 -19.39 4.05 9.36
CA LYS A 50 -20.41 4.23 8.31
C LYS A 50 -19.82 3.83 6.95
N GLY A 51 -20.69 3.53 6.01
CA GLY A 51 -20.31 3.12 4.66
C GLY A 51 -20.06 1.61 4.54
N THR A 52 -19.68 1.21 3.34
CA THR A 52 -19.41 -0.20 2.99
C THR A 52 -18.04 -0.32 2.38
N ILE A 53 -17.37 -1.43 2.67
CA ILE A 53 -16.13 -1.84 2.02
C ILE A 53 -16.40 -3.18 1.37
N GLU A 54 -16.24 -3.24 0.06
CA GLU A 54 -16.45 -4.44 -0.73
C GLU A 54 -15.13 -4.93 -1.33
N PHE A 55 -14.88 -6.21 -1.25
CA PHE A 55 -13.74 -6.86 -1.86
C PHE A 55 -14.18 -8.11 -2.61
N ASN A 56 -13.97 -8.15 -3.93
CA ASN A 56 -14.41 -9.22 -4.82
C ASN A 56 -15.91 -9.58 -4.70
N GLY A 57 -16.78 -8.58 -4.51
CA GLY A 57 -18.24 -8.78 -4.39
C GLY A 57 -18.72 -9.13 -2.98
N GLU A 58 -17.82 -9.20 -1.99
CA GLU A 58 -18.17 -9.48 -0.60
C GLU A 58 -17.94 -8.24 0.27
N GLN A 59 -18.89 -7.95 1.17
CA GLN A 59 -18.72 -6.90 2.17
C GLN A 59 -17.76 -7.36 3.28
N ILE A 60 -16.69 -6.59 3.52
CA ILE A 60 -15.61 -6.96 4.44
C ILE A 60 -15.47 -6.04 5.65
N GLN A 61 -16.19 -4.91 5.72
CA GLN A 61 -16.01 -3.87 6.75
C GLN A 61 -16.22 -4.35 8.21
N ASN A 62 -16.87 -5.50 8.39
CA ASN A 62 -17.13 -6.08 9.72
C ASN A 62 -16.31 -7.36 9.99
N LEU A 63 -15.46 -7.74 9.07
CA LEU A 63 -14.65 -8.95 9.18
C LEU A 63 -13.36 -8.65 9.99
N PRO A 64 -12.87 -9.59 10.78
CA PRO A 64 -11.58 -9.46 11.44
C PRO A 64 -10.44 -9.58 10.41
N ALA A 65 -9.30 -8.95 10.70
CA ALA A 65 -8.16 -8.84 9.78
C ALA A 65 -7.69 -10.19 9.21
N HIS A 66 -7.66 -11.25 10.02
CA HIS A 66 -7.21 -12.58 9.57
C HIS A 66 -8.14 -13.19 8.51
N GLU A 67 -9.45 -12.92 8.58
CA GLU A 67 -10.39 -13.34 7.55
C GLU A 67 -10.25 -12.55 6.26
N ILE A 68 -9.97 -11.24 6.36
CA ILE A 68 -9.71 -10.36 5.21
C ILE A 68 -8.44 -10.83 4.48
N VAL A 69 -7.38 -11.12 5.21
CA VAL A 69 -6.15 -11.72 4.65
C VAL A 69 -6.45 -13.06 3.97
N GLY A 70 -7.28 -13.90 4.59
CA GLY A 70 -7.72 -15.18 4.02
C GLY A 70 -8.48 -15.04 2.69
N ARG A 71 -9.14 -13.90 2.44
CA ARG A 71 -9.80 -13.56 1.17
C ARG A 71 -8.84 -13.01 0.11
N GLY A 72 -7.61 -12.68 0.51
CA GLY A 72 -6.54 -12.24 -0.36
C GLY A 72 -6.35 -10.72 -0.41
N LEU A 73 -6.82 -9.96 0.57
CA LEU A 73 -6.52 -8.53 0.73
C LEU A 73 -5.46 -8.37 1.84
N VAL A 74 -4.28 -7.89 1.47
CA VAL A 74 -3.14 -7.75 2.37
C VAL A 74 -2.68 -6.31 2.46
N GLN A 75 -2.38 -5.84 3.67
CA GLN A 75 -1.77 -4.54 3.92
C GLN A 75 -0.31 -4.70 4.33
N VAL A 76 0.56 -3.89 3.73
CA VAL A 76 1.93 -3.63 4.18
C VAL A 76 1.97 -2.24 4.80
N THR A 77 2.29 -2.18 6.09
CA THR A 77 2.30 -0.95 6.88
C THR A 77 3.56 -0.12 6.62
N GLN A 78 3.52 1.17 6.90
CA GLN A 78 4.65 2.10 6.77
C GLN A 78 5.83 1.75 7.70
N GLY A 79 5.58 1.08 8.84
CA GLY A 79 6.55 0.89 9.93
C GLY A 79 7.74 -0.03 9.64
N LYS A 80 7.81 -0.67 8.45
CA LYS A 80 8.83 -1.70 8.16
C LYS A 80 8.90 -2.77 9.24
N ASP A 81 7.71 -3.20 9.72
CA ASP A 81 7.55 -4.13 10.83
C ASP A 81 8.02 -5.54 10.43
N VAL A 82 9.27 -5.85 10.72
CA VAL A 82 9.87 -7.18 10.53
C VAL A 82 10.24 -7.79 11.88
N PHE A 83 10.52 -9.07 11.90
CA PHE A 83 11.06 -9.76 13.07
C PHE A 83 12.59 -9.66 13.02
N PRO A 84 13.23 -8.76 13.78
CA PRO A 84 14.64 -8.41 13.60
C PRO A 84 15.59 -9.55 13.94
N ALA A 85 15.22 -10.43 14.87
CA ALA A 85 15.99 -11.60 15.28
C ALA A 85 15.81 -12.83 14.37
N MET A 86 14.95 -12.74 13.35
CA MET A 86 14.74 -13.79 12.37
C MET A 86 15.47 -13.46 11.07
N SER A 87 15.86 -14.51 10.34
CA SER A 87 16.45 -14.37 9.01
C SER A 87 15.43 -13.81 7.99
N VAL A 88 15.92 -13.38 6.83
CA VAL A 88 15.08 -12.97 5.70
C VAL A 88 14.10 -14.08 5.32
N THR A 89 14.61 -15.32 5.16
CA THR A 89 13.78 -16.49 4.81
C THR A 89 12.70 -16.76 5.86
N GLU A 90 13.03 -16.70 7.14
CA GLU A 90 12.06 -16.93 8.22
C GLU A 90 10.98 -15.84 8.25
N ASN A 91 11.36 -14.56 8.09
CA ASN A 91 10.41 -13.46 7.95
C ASN A 91 9.45 -13.67 6.77
N LEU A 92 9.97 -14.07 5.61
CA LEU A 92 9.13 -14.35 4.44
C LEU A 92 8.17 -15.51 4.72
N LYS A 93 8.65 -16.63 5.26
CA LYS A 93 7.81 -17.79 5.57
C LYS A 93 6.65 -17.48 6.51
N LEU A 94 6.82 -16.56 7.46
CA LEU A 94 5.73 -16.10 8.32
C LEU A 94 4.59 -15.45 7.52
N GLY A 95 4.89 -14.74 6.42
CA GLY A 95 3.86 -14.17 5.54
C GLY A 95 2.99 -15.22 4.85
N GLY A 96 3.51 -16.43 4.70
CA GLY A 96 2.79 -17.57 4.11
C GLY A 96 2.09 -18.49 5.12
N PHE A 97 1.96 -18.09 6.39
CA PHE A 97 1.44 -18.97 7.46
C PHE A 97 0.01 -19.48 7.20
N ILE A 98 -0.79 -18.74 6.40
CA ILE A 98 -2.15 -19.15 6.03
C ILE A 98 -2.18 -20.26 4.95
N LEU A 99 -1.06 -20.51 4.28
CA LEU A 99 -0.95 -21.51 3.24
C LEU A 99 -0.93 -22.92 3.85
N LYS A 100 -1.74 -23.80 3.27
CA LYS A 100 -1.83 -25.21 3.73
C LYS A 100 -0.81 -26.12 3.05
N SER A 101 -0.25 -25.70 1.90
CA SER A 101 0.65 -26.48 1.08
C SER A 101 2.10 -26.01 1.23
N LYS A 102 3.01 -26.94 1.57
CA LYS A 102 4.45 -26.66 1.58
C LYS A 102 4.98 -26.30 0.19
N GLN A 103 4.39 -26.90 -0.86
CA GLN A 103 4.75 -26.57 -2.24
C GLN A 103 4.41 -25.13 -2.56
N GLN A 104 3.19 -24.66 -2.25
CA GLN A 104 2.80 -23.26 -2.45
C GLN A 104 3.72 -22.29 -1.68
N LEU A 105 4.12 -22.66 -0.46
CA LEU A 105 5.04 -21.84 0.31
C LEU A 105 6.41 -21.72 -0.39
N SER A 106 6.91 -22.82 -0.95
CA SER A 106 8.17 -22.85 -1.71
C SER A 106 8.07 -22.02 -2.99
N ASP A 107 7.00 -22.22 -3.76
CA ASP A 107 6.76 -21.51 -5.02
C ASP A 107 6.63 -19.99 -4.80
N ASN A 108 5.92 -19.61 -3.74
CA ASN A 108 5.78 -18.19 -3.40
C ASN A 108 7.11 -17.57 -2.93
N LEU A 109 7.93 -18.34 -2.20
CA LEU A 109 9.26 -17.91 -1.78
C LEU A 109 10.17 -17.66 -2.99
N GLU A 110 10.15 -18.56 -3.97
CA GLU A 110 10.89 -18.41 -5.22
C GLU A 110 10.42 -17.18 -6.01
N LYS A 111 9.09 -16.98 -6.13
CA LYS A 111 8.54 -15.77 -6.76
C LYS A 111 9.00 -14.48 -6.07
N VAL A 112 8.99 -14.45 -4.74
CA VAL A 112 9.45 -13.28 -3.99
C VAL A 112 10.93 -13.01 -4.23
N TYR A 113 11.77 -14.04 -4.26
CA TYR A 113 13.19 -13.90 -4.58
C TYR A 113 13.43 -13.45 -6.03
N ASN A 114 12.56 -13.83 -6.96
CA ASN A 114 12.61 -13.35 -8.35
C ASN A 114 12.23 -11.86 -8.47
N TYR A 115 11.30 -11.37 -7.65
CA TYR A 115 11.00 -9.93 -7.57
C TYR A 115 12.10 -9.15 -6.85
N PHE A 116 12.69 -9.73 -5.80
CA PHE A 116 13.67 -9.09 -4.94
C PHE A 116 14.96 -9.94 -4.81
N PRO A 117 15.82 -9.98 -5.85
CA PRO A 117 17.04 -10.80 -5.83
C PRO A 117 17.96 -10.51 -4.65
N ARG A 118 18.00 -9.25 -4.17
CA ARG A 118 18.74 -8.84 -2.97
C ARG A 118 18.32 -9.61 -1.72
N LEU A 119 17.05 -9.97 -1.60
CA LEU A 119 16.57 -10.78 -0.48
C LEU A 119 17.09 -12.24 -0.57
N ASN A 120 17.20 -12.76 -1.79
CA ASN A 120 17.77 -14.10 -1.99
C ASN A 120 19.27 -14.15 -1.65
N GLU A 121 20.04 -13.13 -2.08
CA GLU A 121 21.46 -13.00 -1.76
C GLU A 121 21.69 -12.97 -0.23
N ARG A 122 20.71 -12.46 0.53
CA ARG A 122 20.77 -12.25 1.98
C ARG A 122 19.82 -13.16 2.77
N LYS A 123 19.36 -14.23 2.18
CA LYS A 123 18.28 -15.09 2.70
C LYS A 123 18.49 -15.60 4.12
N ASP A 124 19.74 -15.84 4.50
CA ASP A 124 20.13 -16.36 5.80
C ASP A 124 20.59 -15.27 6.78
N GLN A 125 20.61 -13.99 6.35
CA GLN A 125 20.95 -12.85 7.23
C GLN A 125 19.78 -12.49 8.13
N LEU A 126 20.10 -12.01 9.33
CA LEU A 126 19.10 -11.46 10.26
C LEU A 126 18.51 -10.17 9.70
N ALA A 127 17.20 -10.00 9.81
CA ALA A 127 16.51 -8.81 9.30
C ALA A 127 17.03 -7.52 9.95
N ALA A 128 17.51 -7.55 11.19
CA ALA A 128 18.13 -6.42 11.88
C ALA A 128 19.35 -5.85 11.14
N THR A 129 20.01 -6.62 10.26
CA THR A 129 21.22 -6.21 9.55
C THR A 129 20.96 -5.63 8.16
N LEU A 130 19.71 -5.59 7.74
CA LEU A 130 19.30 -5.11 6.42
C LEU A 130 19.29 -3.57 6.37
N SER A 131 19.59 -3.02 5.20
CA SER A 131 19.35 -1.60 4.90
C SER A 131 17.84 -1.27 4.89
N GLY A 132 17.50 0.01 5.03
CA GLY A 132 16.10 0.46 5.00
C GLY A 132 15.35 0.07 3.71
N GLY A 133 16.03 0.02 2.58
CA GLY A 133 15.46 -0.44 1.31
C GLY A 133 15.22 -1.95 1.28
N GLU A 134 16.16 -2.74 1.77
CA GLU A 134 16.01 -4.20 1.89
C GLU A 134 14.91 -4.58 2.89
N LEU A 135 14.79 -3.84 4.01
CA LEU A 135 13.67 -3.99 4.95
C LEU A 135 12.33 -3.73 4.27
N GLN A 136 12.23 -2.69 3.44
CA GLN A 136 11.01 -2.40 2.70
C GLN A 136 10.67 -3.51 1.70
N MET A 137 11.68 -4.01 0.96
CA MET A 137 11.51 -5.17 0.07
C MET A 137 11.06 -6.41 0.84
N LEU A 138 11.61 -6.64 2.04
CA LEU A 138 11.23 -7.75 2.92
C LEU A 138 9.78 -7.65 3.38
N CYS A 139 9.31 -6.45 3.76
CA CYS A 139 7.91 -6.21 4.15
C CYS A 139 6.95 -6.49 2.99
N ILE A 140 7.26 -5.98 1.79
CA ILE A 140 6.45 -6.23 0.58
C ILE A 140 6.48 -7.74 0.26
N GLY A 141 7.66 -8.34 0.24
CA GLY A 141 7.85 -9.78 0.00
C GLY A 141 7.05 -10.64 0.97
N ARG A 142 7.05 -10.30 2.26
CA ARG A 142 6.26 -11.00 3.28
C ARG A 142 4.75 -10.91 3.00
N GLY A 143 4.27 -9.75 2.56
CA GLY A 143 2.88 -9.60 2.12
C GLY A 143 2.52 -10.49 0.93
N LEU A 144 3.43 -10.63 -0.04
CA LEU A 144 3.25 -11.46 -1.22
C LEU A 144 3.24 -12.96 -0.92
N MET A 145 3.86 -13.39 0.18
CA MET A 145 3.93 -14.82 0.55
C MET A 145 2.57 -15.47 0.76
N SER A 146 1.55 -14.71 1.15
CA SER A 146 0.17 -15.21 1.31
C SER A 146 -0.55 -15.45 -0.02
N ASN A 147 0.08 -15.17 -1.16
CA ASN A 147 -0.52 -15.20 -2.51
C ASN A 147 -1.77 -14.32 -2.62
N PRO A 148 -1.67 -13.01 -2.32
CA PRO A 148 -2.83 -12.12 -2.27
C PRO A 148 -3.42 -11.88 -3.66
N LYS A 149 -4.70 -11.44 -3.69
CA LYS A 149 -5.38 -10.93 -4.89
C LYS A 149 -5.17 -9.42 -5.03
N MET A 150 -4.95 -8.74 -3.89
CA MET A 150 -4.68 -7.32 -3.81
C MET A 150 -3.74 -7.03 -2.65
N ILE A 151 -2.75 -6.16 -2.90
CA ILE A 151 -1.86 -5.65 -1.86
C ILE A 151 -2.05 -4.14 -1.71
N MET A 152 -2.12 -3.69 -0.47
CA MET A 152 -2.18 -2.28 -0.09
C MET A 152 -0.85 -1.89 0.54
N LEU A 153 -0.18 -0.90 -0.03
CA LEU A 153 1.15 -0.43 0.39
C LEU A 153 1.03 0.97 1.00
N ASP A 154 1.39 1.11 2.27
CA ASP A 154 1.33 2.37 2.99
C ASP A 154 2.71 3.05 2.98
N GLU A 155 2.86 4.10 2.17
CA GLU A 155 4.06 4.90 1.95
C GLU A 155 5.33 4.05 1.69
N PRO A 156 5.33 3.18 0.66
CA PRO A 156 6.46 2.28 0.40
C PRO A 156 7.75 3.00 0.05
N SER A 157 7.70 4.28 -0.33
CA SER A 157 8.88 5.10 -0.66
C SER A 157 9.46 5.87 0.54
N ALA A 158 8.79 5.87 1.69
CA ALA A 158 9.14 6.73 2.83
C ALA A 158 10.55 6.47 3.36
N ALA A 159 11.31 7.56 3.53
CA ALA A 159 12.68 7.56 4.05
C ALA A 159 13.64 6.64 3.28
N LEU A 160 13.47 6.52 1.96
CA LEU A 160 14.35 5.76 1.08
C LEU A 160 15.09 6.66 0.10
N ALA A 161 16.30 6.24 -0.29
CA ALA A 161 17.06 6.91 -1.35
C ALA A 161 16.31 6.80 -2.70
N PRO A 162 16.38 7.84 -3.56
CA PRO A 162 15.63 7.87 -4.82
C PRO A 162 15.82 6.63 -5.71
N GLN A 163 17.05 6.12 -5.79
CA GLN A 163 17.34 4.92 -6.58
C GLN A 163 16.61 3.67 -6.05
N ILE A 164 16.52 3.52 -4.74
CA ILE A 164 15.81 2.41 -4.09
C ILE A 164 14.30 2.52 -4.35
N VAL A 165 13.75 3.74 -4.30
CA VAL A 165 12.33 3.99 -4.64
C VAL A 165 12.03 3.54 -6.06
N LEU A 166 12.89 3.88 -7.02
CA LEU A 166 12.73 3.45 -8.41
C LEU A 166 12.75 1.93 -8.55
N ASP A 167 13.64 1.24 -7.83
CA ASP A 167 13.73 -0.23 -7.86
C ASP A 167 12.48 -0.87 -7.25
N ILE A 168 11.98 -0.35 -6.13
CA ILE A 168 10.73 -0.81 -5.52
C ILE A 168 9.56 -0.60 -6.48
N PHE A 169 9.44 0.56 -7.12
CA PHE A 169 8.35 0.86 -8.05
C PHE A 169 8.40 -0.02 -9.32
N LYS A 170 9.60 -0.29 -9.84
CA LYS A 170 9.77 -1.28 -10.92
C LYS A 170 9.26 -2.67 -10.51
N ASN A 171 9.58 -3.11 -9.30
CA ASN A 171 9.11 -4.40 -8.81
C ASN A 171 7.60 -4.41 -8.58
N ILE A 172 7.00 -3.34 -8.04
CA ILE A 172 5.54 -3.21 -7.91
C ILE A 172 4.87 -3.32 -9.28
N ASN A 173 5.42 -2.67 -10.31
CA ASN A 173 4.88 -2.78 -11.67
C ASN A 173 4.99 -4.22 -12.24
N ARG A 174 6.11 -4.93 -12.00
CA ARG A 174 6.24 -6.36 -12.38
C ARG A 174 5.20 -7.23 -11.69
N ILE A 175 5.03 -7.04 -10.38
CA ILE A 175 4.04 -7.75 -9.56
C ILE A 175 2.62 -7.52 -10.10
N ARG A 176 2.29 -6.29 -10.52
CA ARG A 176 1.01 -5.98 -11.17
C ARG A 176 0.87 -6.66 -12.53
N GLN A 177 1.93 -6.67 -13.35
CA GLN A 177 1.93 -7.37 -14.65
C GLN A 177 1.69 -8.87 -14.50
N ASP A 178 2.10 -9.47 -13.39
CA ASP A 178 1.82 -10.86 -13.04
C ASP A 178 0.40 -11.07 -12.46
N GLY A 179 -0.46 -10.05 -12.56
CA GLY A 179 -1.90 -10.14 -12.27
C GLY A 179 -2.33 -9.64 -10.90
N LEU A 180 -1.42 -9.12 -10.07
CA LEU A 180 -1.78 -8.59 -8.75
C LEU A 180 -2.38 -7.17 -8.87
N THR A 181 -3.42 -6.91 -8.08
CA THR A 181 -3.96 -5.55 -7.90
C THR A 181 -3.19 -4.83 -6.80
N VAL A 182 -2.85 -3.56 -7.00
CA VAL A 182 -2.08 -2.77 -6.04
C VAL A 182 -2.80 -1.46 -5.71
N LEU A 183 -2.99 -1.19 -4.43
CA LEU A 183 -3.31 0.15 -3.93
C LEU A 183 -2.06 0.70 -3.25
N VAL A 184 -1.51 1.77 -3.77
CA VAL A 184 -0.38 2.46 -3.15
C VAL A 184 -0.85 3.76 -2.52
N VAL A 185 -0.52 3.96 -1.26
CA VAL A 185 -0.71 5.21 -0.54
C VAL A 185 0.62 5.95 -0.53
N GLU A 186 0.63 7.20 -0.97
CA GLU A 186 1.87 7.97 -1.07
C GLU A 186 1.66 9.44 -0.74
N GLN A 187 2.71 10.05 -0.20
CA GLN A 187 2.81 11.49 -0.03
C GLN A 187 3.46 12.16 -1.24
N ASN A 188 4.41 11.46 -1.88
CA ASN A 188 5.05 11.94 -3.10
C ASN A 188 4.15 11.72 -4.32
N VAL A 189 3.27 12.71 -4.57
CA VAL A 189 2.25 12.65 -5.61
C VAL A 189 2.86 12.38 -6.99
N ARG A 190 3.96 13.05 -7.33
CA ARG A 190 4.59 12.88 -8.64
C ARG A 190 5.07 11.46 -8.88
N MET A 191 5.76 10.88 -7.91
CA MET A 191 6.31 9.53 -8.03
C MET A 191 5.21 8.47 -8.09
N ALA A 192 4.16 8.65 -7.29
CA ALA A 192 3.03 7.73 -7.29
C ALA A 192 2.20 7.78 -8.58
N LEU A 193 1.98 8.98 -9.15
CA LEU A 193 1.29 9.13 -10.42
C LEU A 193 2.09 8.56 -11.61
N LEU A 194 3.43 8.54 -11.54
CA LEU A 194 4.25 7.86 -12.54
C LEU A 194 4.10 6.33 -12.51
N LEU A 195 3.76 5.78 -11.36
CA LEU A 195 3.58 4.34 -11.16
C LEU A 195 2.14 3.89 -11.46
N ALA A 196 1.16 4.69 -11.06
CA ALA A 196 -0.25 4.29 -11.03
C ALA A 196 -0.96 4.45 -12.39
N ASP A 197 -2.00 3.65 -12.58
CA ASP A 197 -2.95 3.77 -13.69
C ASP A 197 -4.00 4.85 -13.38
N TYR A 198 -4.46 4.92 -12.12
CA TYR A 198 -5.49 5.84 -11.64
C TYR A 198 -5.10 6.42 -10.28
N GLY A 199 -5.53 7.65 -9.99
CA GLY A 199 -5.20 8.34 -8.74
C GLY A 199 -6.42 8.97 -8.07
N TYR A 200 -6.41 8.94 -6.73
CA TYR A 200 -7.31 9.68 -5.85
C TYR A 200 -6.47 10.63 -5.01
N VAL A 201 -6.80 11.92 -5.02
CA VAL A 201 -6.14 12.92 -4.19
C VAL A 201 -7.05 13.29 -3.01
N ILE A 202 -6.61 12.99 -1.79
CA ILE A 202 -7.35 13.29 -0.56
C ILE A 202 -6.83 14.58 0.04
N LYS A 203 -7.76 15.47 0.39
CA LYS A 203 -7.54 16.66 1.18
C LYS A 203 -8.63 16.77 2.25
N ASP A 204 -8.22 17.03 3.49
CA ASP A 204 -9.14 17.19 4.63
C ASP A 204 -10.15 16.04 4.79
N GLY A 205 -9.70 14.81 4.61
CA GLY A 205 -10.51 13.60 4.73
C GLY A 205 -11.47 13.34 3.57
N VAL A 206 -11.40 14.11 2.48
CA VAL A 206 -12.28 13.98 1.31
C VAL A 206 -11.47 13.80 0.03
N ILE A 207 -11.98 12.99 -0.92
CA ILE A 207 -11.42 12.91 -2.27
C ILE A 207 -11.73 14.24 -2.96
N ASN A 208 -10.69 14.99 -3.25
CA ASN A 208 -10.78 16.30 -3.88
C ASN A 208 -10.72 16.23 -5.39
N VAL A 209 -9.84 15.37 -5.90
CA VAL A 209 -9.65 15.12 -7.33
C VAL A 209 -9.40 13.64 -7.54
N GLU A 210 -9.91 13.09 -8.63
CA GLU A 210 -9.65 11.71 -9.04
C GLU A 210 -9.57 11.59 -10.57
N GLY A 211 -8.86 10.62 -11.08
CA GLY A 211 -8.75 10.39 -12.51
C GLY A 211 -7.58 9.53 -12.96
N ASP A 212 -7.46 9.37 -14.26
CA ASP A 212 -6.30 8.77 -14.91
C ASP A 212 -5.02 9.48 -14.47
N SER A 213 -4.00 8.73 -14.07
CA SER A 213 -2.77 9.28 -13.48
C SER A 213 -2.03 10.23 -14.42
N LYS A 214 -2.05 9.95 -15.74
CA LYS A 214 -1.42 10.84 -16.71
C LYS A 214 -2.14 12.18 -16.80
N LYS A 215 -3.49 12.18 -16.68
CA LYS A 215 -4.27 13.43 -16.65
C LYS A 215 -4.04 14.20 -15.37
N LEU A 216 -4.00 13.52 -14.22
CA LEU A 216 -3.76 14.15 -12.92
C LEU A 216 -2.38 14.81 -12.83
N MET A 217 -1.37 14.31 -13.52
CA MET A 217 -0.04 14.96 -13.59
C MET A 217 -0.07 16.36 -14.22
N TYR A 218 -1.08 16.65 -15.04
CA TYR A 218 -1.25 17.95 -15.72
C TYR A 218 -2.38 18.78 -15.13
N ASP A 219 -3.13 18.26 -14.16
CA ASP A 219 -4.19 18.98 -13.46
C ASP A 219 -3.64 20.16 -12.67
N GLU A 220 -4.20 21.36 -12.88
CA GLU A 220 -3.72 22.60 -12.27
C GLU A 220 -3.82 22.56 -10.73
N SER A 221 -4.91 22.01 -10.20
CA SER A 221 -5.11 21.92 -8.73
C SER A 221 -4.12 20.96 -8.07
N VAL A 222 -3.74 19.89 -8.78
CA VAL A 222 -2.73 18.92 -8.32
C VAL A 222 -1.34 19.55 -8.40
N LYS A 223 -1.04 20.27 -9.49
CA LYS A 223 0.24 20.99 -9.67
C LYS A 223 0.46 22.03 -8.59
N GLU A 224 -0.52 22.90 -8.37
CA GLU A 224 -0.42 23.97 -7.37
C GLU A 224 -0.27 23.44 -5.95
N SER A 225 -1.00 22.36 -5.61
CA SER A 225 -1.05 21.83 -4.26
C SER A 225 0.09 20.87 -3.91
N TYR A 226 0.63 20.13 -4.91
CA TYR A 226 1.49 18.98 -4.64
C TYR A 226 2.72 18.83 -5.54
N LEU A 227 2.76 19.47 -6.72
CA LEU A 227 3.84 19.30 -7.68
C LEU A 227 4.79 20.52 -7.78
N GLY A 228 4.62 21.51 -6.91
CA GLY A 228 5.46 22.69 -6.86
C GLY A 228 5.19 23.61 -8.05
N GLY A 229 3.93 23.99 -8.24
CA GLY A 229 3.57 25.03 -9.22
C GLY A 229 4.36 26.30 -8.92
N THR A 230 5.30 26.66 -9.80
CA THR A 230 5.91 27.99 -9.82
C THR A 230 4.78 28.99 -10.00
N LYS A 231 4.46 29.78 -8.96
CA LYS A 231 3.81 31.06 -9.19
C LYS A 231 4.72 31.82 -10.15
N ALA A 232 4.33 31.91 -11.41
CA ALA A 232 4.90 32.91 -12.30
C ALA A 232 4.59 34.25 -11.63
N ASN A 233 5.60 34.85 -11.00
CA ASN A 233 5.54 36.25 -10.62
C ASN A 233 5.39 37.04 -11.92
N VAL A 234 4.20 37.59 -12.11
CA VAL A 234 3.95 38.69 -13.04
C VAL A 234 4.12 39.97 -12.25
#